data_fd7963b9e6dbd531f1995a516c5d34ab
#
_entry.id   fd7963b9e6dbd531f1995a516c5d34ab
#
_cell.length_a   1.000
_cell.length_b   1.000
_cell.length_c   1.000
_cell.angle_alpha   90.00
_cell.angle_beta   90.00
_cell.angle_gamma   90.00
#
_symmetry.space_group_name_H-M   'P 1'
#
loop_
_entity.id
_entity.type
_entity.pdbx_description
1 polymer ?
#
loop_
_entity_poly.entity_id
_entity_poly.type
_entity_poly.pdbx_seq_one_letter_code
_entity_poly.pdbx_strand_id
1 'polypeptide(L)'
;MHALVRFSHIAAQNTFTTSEIYADALAALEVSPKDYSLASLRYDLSKLRAKGLVEKVPRSRRYRLPREGYSVCLVFLKLFERVYAPLTAGLLSPVSTDDRLRQQKRSQLDRLYQRVIDDLDKLMDAVGLKAA
;
A
#
# COMPACT_ATOMS: atom_id res chain seq x y z
N MET A 1 -2.74 -1.57 4.27
CA MET A 1 -3.74 -0.96 3.37
C MET A 1 -4.65 -2.00 2.70
N HIS A 2 -4.16 -3.06 2.05
CA HIS A 2 -4.97 -4.13 1.46
C HIS A 2 -6.01 -4.69 2.42
N ALA A 3 -5.60 -5.11 3.61
CA ALA A 3 -6.48 -5.62 4.63
C ALA A 3 -7.58 -4.63 5.03
N LEU A 4 -7.24 -3.33 5.15
CA LEU A 4 -8.20 -2.29 5.50
C LEU A 4 -9.29 -2.11 4.43
N VAL A 5 -8.90 -2.06 3.16
CA VAL A 5 -9.86 -1.88 2.04
C VAL A 5 -10.73 -3.10 1.90
N ARG A 6 -10.14 -4.30 1.94
CA ARG A 6 -10.89 -5.55 1.87
C ARG A 6 -11.90 -5.66 3.02
N PHE A 7 -11.47 -5.33 4.24
CA PHE A 7 -12.32 -5.42 5.42
C PHE A 7 -13.42 -4.37 5.43
N SER A 8 -13.18 -3.16 4.92
CA SER A 8 -14.19 -2.11 4.82
C SER A 8 -15.34 -2.47 3.86
N HIS A 9 -15.08 -3.31 2.85
CA HIS A 9 -16.12 -3.84 1.96
C HIS A 9 -16.96 -4.95 2.61
N ILE A 10 -16.37 -5.73 3.53
CA ILE A 10 -17.01 -6.91 4.12
C ILE A 10 -17.76 -6.54 5.40
N ALA A 11 -17.30 -5.54 6.15
CA ALA A 11 -17.92 -5.14 7.41
C ALA A 11 -19.26 -4.41 7.17
N ALA A 12 -20.36 -5.03 7.50
CA ALA A 12 -21.71 -4.48 7.36
C ALA A 12 -21.93 -3.12 8.06
N GLN A 13 -21.04 -2.70 8.94
CA GLN A 13 -21.07 -1.42 9.66
C GLN A 13 -19.87 -0.51 9.37
N ASN A 14 -19.05 -0.82 8.38
CA ASN A 14 -17.81 -0.10 8.05
C ASN A 14 -16.86 0.10 9.26
N THR A 15 -16.97 -0.71 10.28
CA THR A 15 -16.14 -0.66 11.49
C THR A 15 -15.48 -2.00 11.78
N PHE A 16 -14.25 -1.98 12.31
CA PHE A 16 -13.48 -3.17 12.61
C PHE A 16 -12.69 -3.02 13.92
N THR A 17 -12.34 -4.12 14.54
CA THR A 17 -11.40 -4.20 15.65
C THR A 17 -10.01 -4.60 15.15
N THR A 18 -8.97 -4.38 15.95
CA THR A 18 -7.62 -4.85 15.63
C THR A 18 -7.54 -6.37 15.49
N SER A 19 -8.31 -7.11 16.27
CA SER A 19 -8.32 -8.58 16.20
C SER A 19 -8.95 -9.11 14.93
N GLU A 20 -10.05 -8.49 14.48
CA GLU A 20 -10.73 -8.87 13.24
C GLU A 20 -9.84 -8.68 12.01
N ILE A 21 -9.11 -7.56 11.93
CA ILE A 21 -8.26 -7.25 10.78
C ILE A 21 -6.88 -7.92 10.81
N TYR A 22 -6.48 -8.49 11.97
CA TYR A 22 -5.14 -9.02 12.15
C TYR A 22 -4.82 -10.20 11.23
N ALA A 23 -5.75 -11.13 11.08
CA ALA A 23 -5.57 -12.27 10.17
C ALA A 23 -5.42 -11.82 8.71
N ASP A 24 -6.24 -10.85 8.28
CA ASP A 24 -6.16 -10.28 6.93
C ASP A 24 -4.85 -9.50 6.72
N ALA A 25 -4.35 -8.82 7.78
CA ALA A 25 -3.09 -8.12 7.72
C ALA A 25 -1.89 -9.08 7.57
N LEU A 26 -1.87 -10.19 8.30
CA LEU A 26 -0.85 -11.22 8.15
C LEU A 26 -0.86 -11.83 6.76
N ALA A 27 -2.03 -12.15 6.23
CA ALA A 27 -2.18 -12.69 4.88
C ALA A 27 -1.74 -11.70 3.80
N ALA A 28 -2.07 -10.41 3.97
CA ALA A 28 -1.71 -9.37 3.01
C ALA A 28 -0.21 -9.00 3.03
N LEU A 29 0.47 -9.19 4.15
CA LEU A 29 1.90 -8.94 4.31
C LEU A 29 2.75 -10.19 4.05
N GLU A 30 2.11 -11.36 3.92
CA GLU A 30 2.79 -12.65 3.76
C GLU A 30 3.78 -12.95 4.91
N VAL A 31 3.44 -12.52 6.13
CA VAL A 31 4.28 -12.67 7.32
C VAL A 31 3.63 -13.55 8.38
N SER A 32 4.48 -14.14 9.23
CA SER A 32 4.00 -14.94 10.35
C SER A 32 3.63 -14.07 11.58
N PRO A 33 2.80 -14.59 12.51
CA PRO A 33 2.51 -13.90 13.78
C PRO A 33 3.75 -13.62 14.64
N LYS A 34 4.85 -14.32 14.41
CA LYS A 34 6.13 -14.08 15.10
C LYS A 34 6.83 -12.83 14.59
N ASP A 35 6.71 -12.56 13.27
CA ASP A 35 7.36 -11.43 12.61
C ASP A 35 6.53 -10.14 12.69
N TYR A 36 5.21 -10.28 12.73
CA TYR A 36 4.28 -9.16 12.83
C TYR A 36 3.24 -9.40 13.94
N SER A 37 3.43 -8.74 15.06
CA SER A 37 2.58 -8.91 16.24
C SER A 37 1.31 -8.04 16.19
N LEU A 38 0.32 -8.36 17.03
CA LEU A 38 -0.86 -7.51 17.21
C LEU A 38 -0.48 -6.10 17.74
N ALA A 39 0.64 -5.97 18.46
CA ALA A 39 1.17 -4.68 18.90
C ALA A 39 1.70 -3.87 17.72
N SER A 40 2.37 -4.52 16.75
CA SER A 40 2.81 -3.90 15.50
C SER A 40 1.63 -3.37 14.69
N LEU A 41 0.56 -4.17 14.57
CA LEU A 41 -0.67 -3.71 13.91
C LEU A 41 -1.30 -2.50 14.60
N ARG A 42 -1.35 -2.49 15.92
CA ARG A 42 -1.87 -1.33 16.70
C ARG A 42 -1.03 -0.08 16.48
N TYR A 43 0.28 -0.23 16.39
CA TYR A 43 1.20 0.86 16.09
C TYR A 43 0.95 1.42 14.68
N ASP A 44 0.82 0.55 13.68
CA ASP A 44 0.52 0.97 12.30
C ASP A 44 -0.85 1.65 12.20
N LEU A 45 -1.88 1.12 12.86
CA LEU A 45 -3.19 1.78 12.92
C LEU A 45 -3.12 3.15 13.61
N SER A 46 -2.25 3.32 14.61
CA SER A 46 -2.05 4.63 15.25
C SER A 46 -1.44 5.66 14.28
N LYS A 47 -0.49 5.23 13.45
CA LYS A 47 0.09 6.07 12.38
C LYS A 47 -0.94 6.43 11.32
N LEU A 48 -1.73 5.46 10.86
CA LEU A 48 -2.79 5.71 9.88
C LEU A 48 -3.85 6.66 10.44
N ARG A 49 -4.16 6.55 11.75
CA ARG A 49 -5.05 7.46 12.44
C ARG A 49 -4.48 8.89 12.51
N ALA A 50 -3.20 9.04 12.84
CA ALA A 50 -2.54 10.35 12.87
C ALA A 50 -2.57 11.06 11.51
N LYS A 51 -2.69 10.29 10.42
CA LYS A 51 -2.82 10.80 9.05
C LYS A 51 -4.28 10.94 8.57
N GLY A 52 -5.26 10.73 9.44
CA GLY A 52 -6.67 10.82 9.09
C GLY A 52 -7.19 9.71 8.18
N LEU A 53 -6.39 8.67 7.92
CA LEU A 53 -6.79 7.56 7.05
C LEU A 53 -7.67 6.52 7.77
N VAL A 54 -7.58 6.49 9.09
CA VAL A 54 -8.38 5.62 9.97
C VAL A 54 -8.85 6.46 11.15
N GLU A 55 -10.07 6.26 11.58
CA GLU A 55 -10.64 6.89 12.76
C GLU A 55 -10.99 5.85 13.82
N LYS A 56 -10.81 6.22 15.08
CA LYS A 56 -11.30 5.42 16.20
C LYS A 56 -12.72 5.82 16.54
N VAL A 57 -13.62 4.85 16.62
CA VAL A 57 -15.01 5.10 17.05
C VAL A 57 -15.02 5.49 18.52
N PRO A 58 -15.65 6.63 18.89
CA PRO A 58 -15.69 7.11 20.27
C PRO A 58 -16.28 6.05 21.22
N ARG A 59 -15.70 5.94 22.43
CA ARG A 59 -16.11 4.98 23.48
C ARG A 59 -16.15 3.51 23.04
N SER A 60 -15.37 3.15 22.00
CA SER A 60 -15.33 1.80 21.43
C SER A 60 -13.89 1.35 21.19
N ARG A 61 -13.68 0.02 21.06
CA ARG A 61 -12.42 -0.56 20.57
C ARG A 61 -12.40 -0.71 19.04
N ARG A 62 -13.40 -0.16 18.34
CA ARG A 62 -13.56 -0.26 16.91
C ARG A 62 -12.93 0.93 16.18
N TYR A 63 -12.54 0.69 14.95
CA TYR A 63 -12.02 1.65 14.01
C TYR A 63 -12.93 1.70 12.79
N ARG A 64 -12.89 2.80 12.06
CA ARG A 64 -13.53 2.93 10.74
C ARG A 64 -12.59 3.60 9.75
N LEU A 65 -12.79 3.34 8.47
CA LEU A 65 -12.19 4.13 7.39
C LEU A 65 -13.15 5.28 7.06
N PRO A 66 -12.75 6.55 7.25
CA PRO A 66 -13.48 7.67 6.69
C PRO A 66 -13.45 7.59 5.16
N ARG A 67 -14.39 8.27 4.49
CA ARG A 67 -14.53 8.22 3.04
C ARG A 67 -13.24 8.62 2.30
N GLU A 68 -12.59 9.67 2.77
CA GLU A 68 -11.31 10.15 2.24
C GLU A 68 -10.20 9.10 2.44
N GLY A 69 -10.10 8.53 3.63
CA GLY A 69 -9.13 7.48 3.93
C GLY A 69 -9.31 6.23 3.06
N TYR A 70 -10.56 5.83 2.82
CA TYR A 70 -10.89 4.73 1.92
C TYR A 70 -10.44 5.04 0.48
N SER A 71 -10.77 6.23 -0.03
CA SER A 71 -10.38 6.66 -1.38
C SER A 71 -8.87 6.68 -1.56
N VAL A 72 -8.13 7.23 -0.60
CA VAL A 72 -6.66 7.24 -0.61
C VAL A 72 -6.11 5.82 -0.62
N CYS A 73 -6.56 4.94 0.27
CA CYS A 73 -6.12 3.55 0.30
C CYS A 73 -6.39 2.84 -1.03
N LEU A 74 -7.57 3.05 -1.63
CA LEU A 74 -7.94 2.42 -2.90
C LEU A 74 -7.06 2.91 -4.06
N VAL A 75 -6.79 4.21 -4.13
CA VAL A 75 -5.89 4.80 -5.14
C VAL A 75 -4.48 4.21 -5.01
N PHE A 76 -3.94 4.16 -3.79
CA PHE A 76 -2.62 3.57 -3.54
C PHE A 76 -2.54 2.10 -3.92
N LEU A 77 -3.55 1.31 -3.60
CA LEU A 77 -3.60 -0.10 -4.00
C LEU A 77 -3.59 -0.26 -5.50
N LYS A 78 -4.42 0.52 -6.21
CA LYS A 78 -4.48 0.48 -7.67
C LYS A 78 -3.16 0.92 -8.32
N LEU A 79 -2.51 1.95 -7.77
CA LEU A 79 -1.19 2.38 -8.25
C LEU A 79 -0.14 1.30 -7.98
N PHE A 80 -0.12 0.72 -6.80
CA PHE A 80 0.81 -0.33 -6.46
C PHE A 80 0.65 -1.56 -7.38
N GLU A 81 -0.57 -2.06 -7.53
CA GLU A 81 -0.84 -3.26 -8.33
C GLU A 81 -0.64 -3.04 -9.83
N ARG A 82 -1.06 -1.90 -10.35
CA ARG A 82 -1.08 -1.65 -11.81
C ARG A 82 0.17 -0.97 -12.34
N VAL A 83 0.91 -0.29 -11.51
CA VAL A 83 2.06 0.51 -11.93
C VAL A 83 3.33 0.02 -11.24
N TYR A 84 3.41 0.09 -9.92
CA TYR A 84 4.64 -0.17 -9.17
C TYR A 84 5.11 -1.62 -9.28
N ALA A 85 4.25 -2.59 -9.02
CA ALA A 85 4.61 -4.00 -9.06
C ALA A 85 5.03 -4.50 -10.47
N PRO A 86 4.31 -4.17 -11.57
CA PRO A 86 4.76 -4.50 -12.91
C PRO A 86 6.07 -3.82 -13.31
N LEU A 87 6.31 -2.57 -12.86
CA LEU A 87 7.55 -1.83 -13.13
C LEU A 87 8.77 -2.46 -12.47
N THR A 88 8.67 -2.77 -11.18
CA THR A 88 9.77 -3.41 -10.45
C THR A 88 10.07 -4.80 -11.00
N ALA A 89 9.06 -5.57 -11.40
CA ALA A 89 9.23 -6.87 -12.03
C ALA A 89 9.89 -6.76 -13.42
N GLY A 90 9.52 -5.74 -14.21
CA GLY A 90 10.07 -5.52 -15.55
C GLY A 90 11.49 -4.98 -15.57
N LEU A 91 11.81 -4.05 -14.65
CA LEU A 91 13.14 -3.44 -14.56
C LEU A 91 14.23 -4.39 -14.03
N LEU A 92 13.84 -5.39 -13.25
CA LEU A 92 14.77 -6.37 -12.68
C LEU A 92 15.06 -7.57 -13.59
N SER A 93 14.41 -7.68 -14.75
CA SER A 93 14.65 -8.79 -15.67
C SER A 93 15.92 -8.54 -16.49
N PRO A 94 16.95 -9.43 -16.42
CA PRO A 94 18.16 -9.28 -17.21
C PRO A 94 17.86 -9.41 -18.72
N VAL A 95 18.39 -8.49 -19.50
CA VAL A 95 18.22 -8.47 -20.96
C VAL A 95 19.25 -9.36 -21.63
N SER A 96 18.81 -10.27 -22.47
CA SER A 96 19.64 -10.95 -23.44
C SER A 96 20.18 -9.95 -24.50
N THR A 97 21.46 -10.07 -24.82
CA THR A 97 22.40 -9.05 -25.25
C THR A 97 22.35 -8.65 -26.74
N ASP A 98 21.29 -8.90 -27.51
CA ASP A 98 21.45 -8.93 -28.96
C ASP A 98 20.71 -7.85 -29.78
N ASP A 99 20.34 -6.68 -29.18
CA ASP A 99 19.70 -5.66 -30.01
C ASP A 99 19.94 -4.21 -29.52
N ARG A 100 20.88 -3.50 -30.11
CA ARG A 100 21.22 -2.07 -29.80
C ARG A 100 20.02 -1.13 -29.92
N LEU A 101 19.12 -1.36 -30.87
CA LEU A 101 17.90 -0.56 -31.05
C LEU A 101 16.86 -0.83 -29.95
N ARG A 102 16.77 -2.06 -29.46
CA ARG A 102 15.94 -2.40 -28.30
C ARG A 102 16.52 -1.81 -27.02
N GLN A 103 17.85 -1.78 -26.86
CA GLN A 103 18.51 -1.14 -25.74
C GLN A 103 18.23 0.36 -25.66
N GLN A 104 18.22 1.08 -26.77
CA GLN A 104 17.97 2.52 -26.80
C GLN A 104 16.50 2.86 -26.47
N LYS A 105 15.54 2.12 -27.01
CA LYS A 105 14.12 2.26 -26.64
C LYS A 105 13.86 1.84 -25.19
N ARG A 106 14.56 0.86 -24.70
CA ARG A 106 14.45 0.38 -23.31
C ARG A 106 15.04 1.37 -22.33
N SER A 107 16.21 1.99 -22.63
CA SER A 107 16.78 3.03 -21.78
C SER A 107 15.89 4.29 -21.70
N GLN A 108 15.13 4.58 -22.74
CA GLN A 108 14.14 5.65 -22.76
C GLN A 108 12.92 5.30 -21.91
N LEU A 109 12.45 4.06 -22.01
CA LEU A 109 11.36 3.52 -21.22
C LEU A 109 11.74 3.47 -19.73
N ASP A 110 12.95 3.01 -19.41
CA ASP A 110 13.48 2.96 -18.04
C ASP A 110 13.54 4.35 -17.40
N ARG A 111 13.93 5.39 -18.15
CA ARG A 111 13.91 6.78 -17.68
C ARG A 111 12.50 7.29 -17.41
N LEU A 112 11.53 6.91 -18.26
CA LEU A 112 10.12 7.28 -18.04
C LEU A 112 9.56 6.57 -16.81
N TYR A 113 9.89 5.31 -16.63
CA TYR A 113 9.51 4.55 -15.43
C TYR A 113 10.12 5.13 -14.15
N GLN A 114 11.39 5.51 -14.19
CA GLN A 114 12.05 6.14 -13.05
C GLN A 114 11.35 7.45 -12.66
N ARG A 115 10.95 8.28 -13.65
CA ARG A 115 10.17 9.49 -13.37
C ARG A 115 8.83 9.20 -12.71
N VAL A 116 8.12 8.17 -13.17
CA VAL A 116 6.85 7.76 -12.56
C VAL A 116 7.06 7.33 -11.10
N ILE A 117 8.13 6.57 -10.82
CA ILE A 117 8.48 6.18 -9.45
C ILE A 117 8.78 7.41 -8.60
N ASP A 118 9.65 8.31 -9.07
CA ASP A 118 10.03 9.53 -8.37
C ASP A 118 8.81 10.44 -8.09
N ASP A 119 7.86 10.54 -9.01
CA ASP A 119 6.64 11.33 -8.83
C ASP A 119 5.63 10.65 -7.90
N LEU A 120 5.58 9.32 -7.89
CA LEU A 120 4.81 8.55 -6.90
C LEU A 120 5.40 8.73 -5.49
N ASP A 121 6.71 8.70 -5.34
CA ASP A 121 7.39 8.92 -4.06
C ASP A 121 7.09 10.33 -3.53
N LYS A 122 7.16 11.36 -4.39
CA LYS A 122 6.76 12.73 -4.04
C LYS A 122 5.29 12.81 -3.62
N LEU A 123 4.41 12.11 -4.32
CA LEU A 123 2.99 12.04 -3.96
C LEU A 123 2.81 11.37 -2.61
N MET A 124 3.52 10.26 -2.35
CA MET A 124 3.50 9.56 -1.06
C MET A 124 4.01 10.45 0.07
N ASP A 125 5.08 11.20 -0.16
CA ASP A 125 5.62 12.17 0.79
C ASP A 125 4.61 13.31 1.06
N ALA A 126 3.97 13.84 0.02
CA ALA A 126 2.97 14.91 0.15
C ALA A 126 1.72 14.46 0.94
N VAL A 127 1.31 13.21 0.76
CA VAL A 127 0.21 12.59 1.56
C VAL A 127 0.72 12.14 2.94
N GLY A 128 2.04 12.23 3.18
CA GLY A 128 2.67 11.86 4.45
C GLY A 128 2.75 10.35 4.66
N LEU A 129 2.70 9.55 3.60
CA LEU A 129 2.88 8.11 3.60
C LEU A 129 4.33 7.81 3.15
N LYS A 130 5.32 8.09 3.99
CA LYS A 130 6.67 7.60 3.71
C LYS A 130 6.66 6.08 3.70
N ALA A 131 7.10 5.50 2.58
CA ALA A 131 7.56 4.12 2.59
C ALA A 131 8.71 4.01 3.59
N ALA A 132 8.53 3.14 4.53
CA ALA A 132 9.63 2.79 5.44
C ALA A 132 10.68 2.01 4.66
#